data_2ba03b70be050965ae75b6b43f01802a
#
_entry.id   2ba03b70be050965ae75b6b43f01802a
#
_cell.length_a   1.000
_cell.length_b   1.000
_cell.length_c   1.000
_cell.angle_alpha   90.00
_cell.angle_beta   90.00
_cell.angle_gamma   90.00
#
_symmetry.space_group_name_H-M   'P 1'
#
loop_
_entity.id
_entity.type
_entity.pdbx_description
1 polymer ?
#
loop_
_entity_poly.entity_id
_entity_poly.type
_entity_poly.pdbx_seq_one_letter_code
_entity_poly.pdbx_strand_id
1 'polypeptide(L)'
;MSAADWTSIEIPQDIRLVVADMDGTLLDEHSEIPQGFWPMLARLRSRGVEFVPASGRQYATLRAMFADKAAQVLDGGELSYIAENGNVVAIDGNIAEVHGVDTDVTRWTIDTVNASAAAGEYDMGLVLCGLRTAYVQRTDKPFLDEVGKYYAALEIVDDLHSVLEDVIASNGESDTMLKLAILDFDDAEAMAAEKLTPLKNDYQVVVSGKLWVDIMNATTNKKQGVEALQRVLGVTAAHCLLYTSPSPRDRG
;
A
#
# COMPACT_ATOMS: atom_id res chain seq x y z
N MET A 1 14.03 9.16 -21.74
CA MET A 1 14.42 10.54 -21.34
C MET A 1 15.79 10.45 -20.70
N SER A 2 16.77 11.27 -21.18
CA SER A 2 18.10 11.32 -20.56
C SER A 2 17.95 11.80 -19.12
N ALA A 3 18.79 11.27 -18.22
CA ALA A 3 18.86 11.74 -16.84
C ALA A 3 18.99 13.28 -16.85
N ALA A 4 18.15 13.95 -16.08
CA ALA A 4 18.21 15.40 -15.99
C ALA A 4 19.58 15.81 -15.44
N ASP A 5 20.24 16.75 -16.11
CA ASP A 5 21.48 17.32 -15.60
C ASP A 5 21.15 18.22 -14.40
N TRP A 6 21.40 17.72 -13.21
CA TRP A 6 21.14 18.42 -11.94
C TRP A 6 21.91 19.76 -11.83
N THR A 7 22.97 19.95 -12.63
CA THR A 7 23.72 21.21 -12.66
C THR A 7 23.00 22.31 -13.44
N SER A 8 22.00 21.96 -14.25
CA SER A 8 21.20 22.90 -15.04
C SER A 8 19.95 23.43 -14.32
N ILE A 9 19.66 22.95 -13.10
CA ILE A 9 18.51 23.40 -12.34
C ILE A 9 18.80 24.76 -11.71
N GLU A 10 17.97 25.77 -12.04
CA GLU A 10 18.05 27.07 -11.39
C GLU A 10 17.75 26.97 -9.89
N ILE A 11 18.64 27.49 -9.07
CA ILE A 11 18.51 27.59 -7.61
C ILE A 11 18.41 29.09 -7.21
N PRO A 12 17.64 29.42 -6.17
CA PRO A 12 16.92 28.54 -5.22
C PRO A 12 15.55 28.09 -5.72
N GLN A 13 15.22 26.81 -5.45
CA GLN A 13 13.86 26.29 -5.64
C GLN A 13 13.14 26.25 -4.28
N ASP A 14 11.86 26.66 -4.27
CA ASP A 14 11.02 26.60 -3.08
C ASP A 14 10.42 25.20 -2.93
N ILE A 15 11.28 24.20 -2.63
CA ILE A 15 10.84 22.83 -2.36
C ILE A 15 10.33 22.75 -0.92
N ARG A 16 9.09 22.27 -0.76
CA ARG A 16 8.40 22.10 0.53
C ARG A 16 7.99 20.65 0.79
N LEU A 17 7.93 19.83 -0.25
CA LEU A 17 7.55 18.42 -0.18
C LEU A 17 8.54 17.57 -0.97
N VAL A 18 9.09 16.56 -0.31
CA VAL A 18 9.92 15.51 -0.95
C VAL A 18 9.25 14.17 -0.75
N VAL A 19 8.84 13.53 -1.82
CA VAL A 19 8.26 12.19 -1.80
C VAL A 19 9.27 11.22 -2.40
N ALA A 20 9.61 10.17 -1.68
CA ALA A 20 10.56 9.16 -2.12
C ALA A 20 9.93 7.76 -2.16
N ASP A 21 10.10 7.07 -3.28
CA ASP A 21 9.84 5.63 -3.36
C ASP A 21 10.83 4.88 -2.47
N MET A 22 10.44 3.69 -2.02
CA MET A 22 11.23 2.90 -1.08
C MET A 22 12.20 1.97 -1.80
N ASP A 23 11.67 0.97 -2.48
CA ASP A 23 12.46 -0.12 -3.05
C ASP A 23 13.26 0.35 -4.28
N GLY A 24 14.57 0.12 -4.25
CA GLY A 24 15.49 0.57 -5.31
C GLY A 24 15.68 2.09 -5.39
N THR A 25 15.19 2.85 -4.39
CA THR A 25 15.27 4.31 -4.33
C THR A 25 15.83 4.79 -2.99
N LEU A 26 15.06 4.69 -1.90
CA LEU A 26 15.50 5.07 -0.56
C LEU A 26 16.24 3.95 0.15
N LEU A 27 15.76 2.70 -0.02
CA LEU A 27 16.35 1.53 0.62
C LEU A 27 17.63 1.09 -0.11
N ASP A 28 18.60 0.63 0.67
CA ASP A 28 19.83 0.02 0.16
C ASP A 28 19.61 -1.42 -0.34
N GLU A 29 20.69 -2.08 -0.74
CA GLU A 29 20.68 -3.47 -1.24
C GLU A 29 20.23 -4.52 -0.20
N HIS A 30 20.23 -4.14 1.09
CA HIS A 30 19.75 -4.97 2.20
C HIS A 30 18.30 -4.65 2.60
N SER A 31 17.61 -3.78 1.84
CA SER A 31 16.28 -3.25 2.16
C SER A 31 16.24 -2.46 3.48
N GLU A 32 17.36 -1.84 3.86
CA GLU A 32 17.49 -1.00 5.05
C GLU A 32 17.54 0.49 4.68
N ILE A 33 17.10 1.34 5.61
CA ILE A 33 17.20 2.80 5.47
C ILE A 33 18.67 3.20 5.74
N PRO A 34 19.38 3.81 4.78
CA PRO A 34 20.78 4.20 4.94
C PRO A 34 20.99 5.14 6.14
N GLN A 35 22.08 4.97 6.87
CA GLN A 35 22.34 5.80 8.05
C GLN A 35 22.46 7.30 7.73
N GLY A 36 22.92 7.64 6.52
CA GLY A 36 23.01 9.02 6.04
C GLY A 36 21.66 9.71 5.83
N PHE A 37 20.57 8.97 5.78
CA PHE A 37 19.22 9.51 5.64
C PHE A 37 18.80 10.34 6.86
N TRP A 38 19.10 9.89 8.07
CA TRP A 38 18.60 10.51 9.30
C TRP A 38 19.09 11.96 9.53
N PRO A 39 20.38 12.28 9.35
CA PRO A 39 20.83 13.67 9.37
C PRO A 39 20.23 14.52 8.25
N MET A 40 19.97 13.92 7.08
CA MET A 40 19.30 14.61 5.96
C MET A 40 17.85 14.95 6.33
N LEU A 41 17.10 14.00 6.92
CA LEU A 41 15.73 14.20 7.39
C LEU A 41 15.65 15.37 8.38
N ALA A 42 16.55 15.44 9.37
CA ALA A 42 16.62 16.55 10.31
C ALA A 42 16.82 17.90 9.59
N ARG A 43 17.70 17.93 8.59
CA ARG A 43 17.96 19.13 7.80
C ARG A 43 16.78 19.54 6.92
N LEU A 44 16.04 18.59 6.34
CA LEU A 44 14.82 18.88 5.60
C LEU A 44 13.78 19.51 6.53
N ARG A 45 13.51 18.90 7.67
CA ARG A 45 12.54 19.40 8.66
C ARG A 45 12.91 20.80 9.17
N SER A 46 14.20 21.06 9.47
CA SER A 46 14.65 22.39 9.91
C SER A 46 14.49 23.50 8.86
N ARG A 47 14.29 23.13 7.61
CA ARG A 47 13.98 24.04 6.49
C ARG A 47 12.51 24.11 6.14
N GLY A 48 11.64 23.44 6.90
CA GLY A 48 10.20 23.38 6.61
C GLY A 48 9.86 22.51 5.40
N VAL A 49 10.75 21.56 5.05
CA VAL A 49 10.51 20.61 3.97
C VAL A 49 9.98 19.31 4.56
N GLU A 50 8.79 18.92 4.15
CA GLU A 50 8.19 17.64 4.51
C GLU A 50 8.80 16.51 3.68
N PHE A 51 9.19 15.41 4.33
CA PHE A 51 9.66 14.19 3.68
C PHE A 51 8.65 13.07 3.85
N VAL A 52 8.29 12.40 2.75
CA VAL A 52 7.23 11.38 2.71
C VAL A 52 7.73 10.14 1.98
N PRO A 53 7.89 9.00 2.69
CA PRO A 53 8.09 7.72 2.02
C PRO A 53 6.80 7.25 1.35
N ALA A 54 6.91 6.77 0.10
CA ALA A 54 5.80 6.25 -0.70
C ALA A 54 6.06 4.79 -1.09
N SER A 55 5.18 3.87 -0.68
CA SER A 55 5.38 2.43 -0.86
C SER A 55 4.08 1.68 -1.14
N GLY A 56 4.21 0.48 -1.75
CA GLY A 56 3.14 -0.52 -1.78
C GLY A 56 2.99 -1.32 -0.47
N ARG A 57 3.88 -1.11 0.50
CA ARG A 57 3.85 -1.79 1.80
C ARG A 57 2.65 -1.35 2.62
N GLN A 58 2.20 -2.24 3.52
CA GLN A 58 1.18 -1.89 4.50
C GLN A 58 1.59 -0.67 5.33
N TYR A 59 0.61 0.19 5.67
CA TYR A 59 0.87 1.40 6.44
C TYR A 59 1.59 1.11 7.77
N ALA A 60 1.12 0.11 8.52
CA ALA A 60 1.74 -0.28 9.78
C ALA A 60 3.20 -0.72 9.60
N THR A 61 3.50 -1.48 8.54
CA THR A 61 4.86 -1.93 8.21
C THR A 61 5.75 -0.74 7.81
N LEU A 62 5.25 0.13 6.92
CA LEU A 62 5.98 1.31 6.48
C LEU A 62 6.27 2.25 7.64
N ARG A 63 5.28 2.51 8.49
CA ARG A 63 5.42 3.33 9.69
C ARG A 63 6.46 2.77 10.65
N ALA A 64 6.41 1.45 10.93
CA ALA A 64 7.36 0.79 11.84
C ALA A 64 8.82 0.90 11.39
N MET A 65 9.09 1.00 10.08
CA MET A 65 10.46 1.18 9.56
C MET A 65 11.07 2.53 9.97
N PHE A 66 10.26 3.55 10.22
CA PHE A 66 10.72 4.91 10.49
C PHE A 66 10.50 5.37 11.93
N ALA A 67 9.42 4.91 12.60
CA ALA A 67 8.86 5.52 13.80
C ALA A 67 9.89 5.85 14.89
N ASP A 68 10.67 4.88 15.34
CA ASP A 68 11.60 5.05 16.45
C ASP A 68 12.70 6.08 16.17
N LYS A 69 13.29 6.03 14.97
CA LYS A 69 14.37 6.95 14.60
C LYS A 69 13.83 8.31 14.18
N ALA A 70 12.66 8.35 13.51
CA ALA A 70 12.01 9.59 13.17
C ALA A 70 11.66 10.39 14.44
N ALA A 71 11.08 9.76 15.44
CA ALA A 71 10.79 10.41 16.72
C ALA A 71 12.04 11.02 17.39
N GLN A 72 13.19 10.35 17.29
CA GLN A 72 14.46 10.88 17.82
C GLN A 72 14.97 12.09 17.03
N VAL A 73 14.79 12.07 15.70
CA VAL A 73 15.33 13.09 14.79
C VAL A 73 14.39 14.31 14.68
N LEU A 74 13.09 14.11 14.90
CA LEU A 74 12.03 15.10 14.76
C LEU A 74 11.48 15.60 16.10
N ASP A 75 12.24 15.48 17.17
CA ASP A 75 11.86 15.93 18.53
C ASP A 75 10.48 15.38 18.99
N GLY A 76 10.27 14.08 18.80
CA GLY A 76 9.01 13.40 19.10
C GLY A 76 7.95 13.47 18.00
N GLY A 77 8.25 14.12 16.87
CA GLY A 77 7.38 14.16 15.70
C GLY A 77 7.36 12.86 14.93
N GLU A 78 6.41 12.75 14.03
CA GLU A 78 6.26 11.62 13.11
C GLU A 78 6.34 12.07 11.65
N LEU A 79 6.53 11.14 10.74
CA LEU A 79 6.50 11.39 9.30
C LEU A 79 5.07 11.32 8.75
N SER A 80 4.89 11.94 7.60
CA SER A 80 3.78 11.68 6.71
C SER A 80 4.10 10.48 5.81
N TYR A 81 3.08 9.73 5.34
CA TYR A 81 3.27 8.48 4.59
C TYR A 81 2.28 8.39 3.42
N ILE A 82 2.74 7.81 2.32
CA ILE A 82 1.89 7.25 1.27
C ILE A 82 2.11 5.73 1.28
N ALA A 83 1.12 4.98 1.75
CA ALA A 83 1.19 3.53 1.86
C ALA A 83 0.19 2.84 0.93
N GLU A 84 0.26 1.51 0.81
CA GLU A 84 -0.66 0.67 0.02
C GLU A 84 -0.83 1.20 -1.42
N ASN A 85 0.29 1.61 -2.05
CA ASN A 85 0.30 2.24 -3.38
C ASN A 85 -0.54 3.51 -3.51
N GLY A 86 -0.82 4.22 -2.42
CA GLY A 86 -1.62 5.44 -2.40
C GLY A 86 -3.01 5.27 -1.82
N ASN A 87 -3.41 4.04 -1.45
CA ASN A 87 -4.69 3.81 -0.77
C ASN A 87 -4.74 4.43 0.63
N VAL A 88 -3.59 4.63 1.26
CA VAL A 88 -3.48 5.26 2.58
C VAL A 88 -2.54 6.45 2.50
N VAL A 89 -3.04 7.61 2.90
CA VAL A 89 -2.26 8.83 3.10
C VAL A 89 -2.36 9.22 4.55
N ALA A 90 -1.21 9.28 5.22
CA ALA A 90 -1.12 9.74 6.61
C ALA A 90 -0.24 11.00 6.68
N ILE A 91 -0.61 11.93 7.57
CA ILE A 91 0.10 13.19 7.81
C ILE A 91 0.44 13.27 9.28
N ASP A 92 1.72 13.45 9.59
CA ASP A 92 2.24 13.43 10.96
C ASP A 92 1.69 12.22 11.74
N GLY A 93 1.71 11.02 11.12
CA GLY A 93 1.22 9.76 11.69
C GLY A 93 -0.31 9.61 11.77
N ASN A 94 -1.08 10.64 11.44
CA ASN A 94 -2.54 10.58 11.44
C ASN A 94 -3.07 10.28 10.04
N ILE A 95 -4.00 9.35 9.93
CA ILE A 95 -4.61 8.98 8.65
C ILE A 95 -5.48 10.13 8.17
N ALA A 96 -5.13 10.68 7.00
CA ALA A 96 -5.82 11.81 6.36
C ALA A 96 -6.78 11.34 5.27
N GLU A 97 -6.38 10.38 4.46
CA GLU A 97 -7.23 9.79 3.40
C GLU A 97 -7.03 8.28 3.34
N VAL A 98 -8.13 7.55 3.13
CA VAL A 98 -8.14 6.11 2.88
C VAL A 98 -9.05 5.83 1.69
N HIS A 99 -8.55 5.03 0.76
CA HIS A 99 -9.30 4.57 -0.41
C HIS A 99 -9.38 3.04 -0.38
N GLY A 100 -10.54 2.51 -0.02
CA GLY A 100 -10.78 1.08 0.07
C GLY A 100 -11.36 0.49 -1.21
N VAL A 101 -11.50 -0.82 -1.19
CA VAL A 101 -12.32 -1.58 -2.14
C VAL A 101 -13.78 -1.49 -1.68
N ASP A 102 -14.69 -1.32 -2.64
CA ASP A 102 -16.12 -1.19 -2.35
C ASP A 102 -16.67 -2.45 -1.66
N THR A 103 -17.64 -2.26 -0.77
CA THR A 103 -18.27 -3.34 0.00
C THR A 103 -18.97 -4.37 -0.88
N ASP A 104 -19.57 -3.93 -1.99
CA ASP A 104 -20.24 -4.84 -2.94
C ASP A 104 -19.24 -5.78 -3.64
N VAL A 105 -18.08 -5.26 -4.04
CA VAL A 105 -17.00 -6.08 -4.62
C VAL A 105 -16.37 -6.98 -3.57
N THR A 106 -16.20 -6.50 -2.35
CA THR A 106 -15.71 -7.32 -1.24
C THR A 106 -16.65 -8.51 -1.03
N ARG A 107 -17.96 -8.27 -0.94
CA ARG A 107 -19.00 -9.31 -0.79
C ARG A 107 -18.95 -10.30 -1.94
N TRP A 108 -18.97 -9.79 -3.17
CA TRP A 108 -18.92 -10.61 -4.37
C TRP A 108 -17.66 -11.50 -4.42
N THR A 109 -16.52 -10.98 -3.99
CA THR A 109 -15.26 -11.72 -3.95
C THR A 109 -15.30 -12.83 -2.90
N ILE A 110 -15.85 -12.56 -1.69
CA ILE A 110 -16.05 -13.58 -0.66
C ILE A 110 -16.93 -14.71 -1.21
N ASP A 111 -18.07 -14.37 -1.82
CA ASP A 111 -18.99 -15.35 -2.39
C ASP A 111 -18.32 -16.19 -3.50
N THR A 112 -17.58 -15.54 -4.39
CA THR A 112 -16.89 -16.21 -5.51
C THR A 112 -15.84 -17.19 -5.02
N VAL A 113 -15.00 -16.78 -4.06
CA VAL A 113 -13.97 -17.65 -3.49
C VAL A 113 -14.60 -18.82 -2.74
N ASN A 114 -15.60 -18.57 -1.90
CA ASN A 114 -16.29 -19.61 -1.14
C ASN A 114 -16.99 -20.62 -2.05
N ALA A 115 -17.68 -20.17 -3.10
CA ALA A 115 -18.38 -21.03 -4.04
C ALA A 115 -17.41 -21.91 -4.83
N SER A 116 -16.32 -21.34 -5.36
CA SER A 116 -15.31 -22.12 -6.12
C SER A 116 -14.56 -23.11 -5.25
N ALA A 117 -14.19 -22.73 -4.02
CA ALA A 117 -13.56 -23.64 -3.07
C ALA A 117 -14.50 -24.80 -2.69
N ALA A 118 -15.78 -24.53 -2.44
CA ALA A 118 -16.79 -25.55 -2.13
C ALA A 118 -17.05 -26.50 -3.31
N ALA A 119 -16.95 -26.00 -4.54
CA ALA A 119 -17.07 -26.81 -5.76
C ALA A 119 -15.80 -27.62 -6.08
N GLY A 120 -14.68 -27.35 -5.41
CA GLY A 120 -13.38 -27.96 -5.67
C GLY A 120 -12.80 -27.57 -7.04
N GLU A 121 -13.13 -26.36 -7.52
CA GLU A 121 -12.66 -25.85 -8.81
C GLU A 121 -11.22 -25.34 -8.70
N TYR A 122 -10.89 -24.70 -7.58
CA TYR A 122 -9.57 -24.15 -7.26
C TYR A 122 -9.23 -24.33 -5.77
N ASP A 123 -7.97 -24.58 -5.46
CA ASP A 123 -7.46 -24.67 -4.08
C ASP A 123 -7.08 -23.26 -3.56
N MET A 124 -8.10 -22.43 -3.32
CA MET A 124 -7.89 -21.03 -3.00
C MET A 124 -8.47 -20.61 -1.65
N GLY A 125 -7.99 -19.47 -1.16
CA GLY A 125 -8.49 -18.78 0.01
C GLY A 125 -8.34 -17.28 -0.11
N LEU A 126 -9.21 -16.54 0.60
CA LEU A 126 -9.25 -15.07 0.57
C LEU A 126 -8.63 -14.47 1.82
N VAL A 127 -7.87 -13.41 1.63
CA VAL A 127 -7.40 -12.49 2.68
C VAL A 127 -8.08 -11.14 2.45
N LEU A 128 -8.91 -10.70 3.38
CA LEU A 128 -9.38 -9.32 3.43
C LEU A 128 -8.30 -8.47 4.09
N CYS A 129 -7.64 -7.61 3.31
CA CYS A 129 -6.57 -6.77 3.80
C CYS A 129 -7.15 -5.44 4.28
N GLY A 130 -7.43 -5.35 5.58
CA GLY A 130 -7.89 -4.13 6.22
C GLY A 130 -6.75 -3.13 6.50
N LEU A 131 -7.14 -1.91 6.82
CA LEU A 131 -6.22 -0.85 7.26
C LEU A 131 -5.53 -1.21 8.59
N ARG A 132 -6.24 -1.94 9.46
CA ARG A 132 -5.79 -2.30 10.81
C ARG A 132 -5.20 -3.71 10.88
N THR A 133 -5.85 -4.68 10.22
CA THR A 133 -5.41 -6.08 10.22
C THR A 133 -5.86 -6.78 8.93
N ALA A 134 -5.33 -7.97 8.71
CA ALA A 134 -5.79 -8.86 7.65
C ALA A 134 -6.70 -9.94 8.25
N TYR A 135 -7.76 -10.33 7.54
CA TYR A 135 -8.73 -11.30 8.02
C TYR A 135 -8.78 -12.50 7.07
N VAL A 136 -8.81 -13.71 7.65
CA VAL A 136 -8.94 -14.97 6.91
C VAL A 136 -9.93 -15.89 7.61
N GLN A 137 -10.64 -16.73 6.83
CA GLN A 137 -11.50 -17.79 7.37
C GLN A 137 -10.96 -19.19 7.11
N ARG A 138 -10.03 -19.37 6.14
CA ARG A 138 -9.37 -20.63 5.86
C ARG A 138 -8.25 -20.86 6.87
N THR A 139 -8.21 -22.09 7.49
CA THR A 139 -7.36 -22.35 8.67
C THR A 139 -6.37 -23.49 8.50
N ASP A 140 -6.33 -24.15 7.32
CA ASP A 140 -5.37 -25.22 7.10
C ASP A 140 -3.92 -24.70 7.09
N LYS A 141 -3.02 -25.55 7.56
CA LYS A 141 -1.63 -25.14 7.78
C LYS A 141 -0.92 -24.63 6.52
N PRO A 142 -1.03 -25.24 5.32
CA PRO A 142 -0.42 -24.71 4.11
C PRO A 142 -0.85 -23.27 3.81
N PHE A 143 -2.15 -22.96 3.96
CA PHE A 143 -2.68 -21.63 3.73
C PHE A 143 -2.12 -20.61 4.76
N LEU A 144 -2.19 -20.93 6.05
CA LEU A 144 -1.70 -20.04 7.10
C LEU A 144 -0.18 -19.82 7.03
N ASP A 145 0.59 -20.84 6.70
CA ASP A 145 2.05 -20.72 6.52
C ASP A 145 2.40 -19.79 5.34
N GLU A 146 1.60 -19.78 4.27
CA GLU A 146 1.83 -18.90 3.11
C GLU A 146 1.41 -17.47 3.41
N VAL A 147 0.20 -17.27 3.96
CA VAL A 147 -0.34 -15.97 4.35
C VAL A 147 0.56 -15.29 5.40
N GLY A 148 1.03 -16.03 6.39
CA GLY A 148 1.89 -15.51 7.46
C GLY A 148 3.23 -14.95 7.01
N LYS A 149 3.68 -15.24 5.78
CA LYS A 149 4.89 -14.63 5.22
C LYS A 149 4.69 -13.14 4.89
N TYR A 150 3.46 -12.71 4.64
CA TYR A 150 3.13 -11.37 4.13
C TYR A 150 2.37 -10.51 5.14
N TYR A 151 1.61 -11.13 6.05
CA TYR A 151 0.72 -10.45 6.97
C TYR A 151 1.14 -10.68 8.42
N ALA A 152 1.80 -9.68 9.02
CA ALA A 152 2.24 -9.75 10.42
C ALA A 152 1.06 -9.60 11.39
N ALA A 153 0.05 -8.79 11.03
CA ALA A 153 -1.22 -8.68 11.75
C ALA A 153 -2.27 -9.48 10.98
N LEU A 154 -2.65 -10.64 11.51
CA LEU A 154 -3.58 -11.58 10.90
C LEU A 154 -4.60 -12.04 11.95
N GLU A 155 -5.87 -11.93 11.63
CA GLU A 155 -6.99 -12.41 12.44
C GLU A 155 -7.71 -13.54 11.72
N ILE A 156 -7.89 -14.67 12.42
CA ILE A 156 -8.66 -15.80 11.92
C ILE A 156 -10.09 -15.64 12.41
N VAL A 157 -11.04 -15.60 11.48
CA VAL A 157 -12.46 -15.42 11.75
C VAL A 157 -13.27 -16.61 11.23
N ASP A 158 -14.44 -16.83 11.80
CA ASP A 158 -15.32 -17.92 11.36
C ASP A 158 -15.96 -17.61 9.99
N ASP A 159 -16.22 -16.33 9.70
CA ASP A 159 -16.89 -15.88 8.49
C ASP A 159 -16.43 -14.47 8.08
N LEU A 160 -15.90 -14.33 6.87
CA LEU A 160 -15.49 -13.04 6.32
C LEU A 160 -16.68 -12.10 6.03
N HIS A 161 -17.89 -12.61 5.84
CA HIS A 161 -19.07 -11.77 5.72
C HIS A 161 -19.35 -11.02 7.02
N SER A 162 -19.16 -11.65 8.17
CA SER A 162 -19.33 -10.98 9.47
C SER A 162 -18.40 -9.79 9.63
N VAL A 163 -17.14 -9.92 9.18
CA VAL A 163 -16.18 -8.79 9.18
C VAL A 163 -16.68 -7.66 8.28
N LEU A 164 -17.16 -8.00 7.09
CA LEU A 164 -17.70 -7.00 6.15
C LEU A 164 -18.92 -6.27 6.71
N GLU A 165 -19.84 -6.99 7.36
CA GLU A 165 -21.02 -6.39 8.00
C GLU A 165 -20.62 -5.45 9.14
N ASP A 166 -19.60 -5.78 9.94
CA ASP A 166 -19.08 -4.91 10.99
C ASP A 166 -18.46 -3.63 10.40
N VAL A 167 -17.75 -3.74 9.27
CA VAL A 167 -17.20 -2.58 8.55
C VAL A 167 -18.33 -1.67 8.05
N ILE A 168 -19.38 -2.26 7.47
CA ILE A 168 -20.55 -1.51 6.97
C ILE A 168 -21.30 -0.85 8.14
N ALA A 169 -21.58 -1.60 9.21
CA ALA A 169 -22.32 -1.12 10.38
C ALA A 169 -21.60 0.03 11.10
N SER A 170 -20.27 -0.01 11.14
CA SER A 170 -19.43 1.04 11.73
C SER A 170 -19.14 2.21 10.78
N ASN A 171 -19.66 2.19 9.56
CA ASN A 171 -19.33 3.16 8.50
C ASN A 171 -17.81 3.30 8.28
N GLY A 172 -17.08 2.17 8.34
CA GLY A 172 -15.63 2.11 8.19
C GLY A 172 -14.82 2.45 9.45
N GLU A 173 -15.45 2.75 10.57
CA GLU A 173 -14.71 3.05 11.81
C GLU A 173 -14.04 1.81 12.42
N SER A 174 -14.59 0.61 12.24
CA SER A 174 -13.99 -0.65 12.70
C SER A 174 -12.74 -0.98 11.89
N ASP A 175 -12.86 -0.95 10.56
CA ASP A 175 -11.76 -1.12 9.61
C ASP A 175 -12.18 -0.62 8.21
N THR A 176 -11.25 -0.60 7.25
CA THR A 176 -11.50 -0.32 5.83
C THR A 176 -10.73 -1.33 4.99
N MET A 177 -11.40 -2.05 4.10
CA MET A 177 -10.76 -3.03 3.23
C MET A 177 -9.97 -2.33 2.13
N LEU A 178 -8.65 -2.37 2.21
CA LEU A 178 -7.73 -1.70 1.27
C LEU A 178 -7.45 -2.55 0.03
N LYS A 179 -7.45 -3.87 0.21
CA LYS A 179 -7.12 -4.84 -0.82
C LYS A 179 -7.79 -6.17 -0.50
N LEU A 180 -8.14 -6.92 -1.53
CA LEU A 180 -8.57 -8.31 -1.44
C LEU A 180 -7.49 -9.15 -2.10
N ALA A 181 -6.85 -10.05 -1.33
CA ALA A 181 -5.80 -10.91 -1.85
C ALA A 181 -6.29 -12.37 -1.89
N ILE A 182 -6.26 -12.98 -3.06
CA ILE A 182 -6.61 -14.39 -3.25
C ILE A 182 -5.32 -15.19 -3.38
N LEU A 183 -5.14 -16.15 -2.49
CA LEU A 183 -4.12 -17.19 -2.60
C LEU A 183 -4.75 -18.38 -3.31
N ASP A 184 -4.16 -18.82 -4.40
CA ASP A 184 -4.53 -20.02 -5.12
C ASP A 184 -3.31 -20.93 -5.30
N PHE A 185 -3.37 -22.15 -4.80
CA PHE A 185 -2.28 -23.12 -4.87
C PHE A 185 -2.17 -23.83 -6.22
N ASP A 186 -3.20 -23.73 -7.06
CA ASP A 186 -3.23 -24.39 -8.38
C ASP A 186 -2.64 -23.48 -9.47
N ASP A 187 -3.38 -22.48 -9.93
CA ASP A 187 -2.98 -21.57 -11.01
C ASP A 187 -3.69 -20.21 -10.85
N ALA A 188 -3.04 -19.30 -10.12
CA ALA A 188 -3.58 -17.97 -9.83
C ALA A 188 -3.88 -17.16 -11.11
N GLU A 189 -3.12 -17.35 -12.19
CA GLU A 189 -3.34 -16.65 -13.47
C GLU A 189 -4.60 -17.16 -14.17
N ALA A 190 -4.77 -18.49 -14.25
CA ALA A 190 -5.95 -19.12 -14.83
C ALA A 190 -7.21 -18.78 -14.02
N MET A 191 -7.14 -18.87 -12.69
CA MET A 191 -8.21 -18.51 -11.79
C MET A 191 -8.63 -17.03 -11.99
N ALA A 192 -7.67 -16.11 -12.03
CA ALA A 192 -7.96 -14.69 -12.25
C ALA A 192 -8.57 -14.41 -13.63
N ALA A 193 -8.11 -15.13 -14.66
CA ALA A 193 -8.68 -15.00 -15.99
C ALA A 193 -10.13 -15.51 -16.08
N GLU A 194 -10.44 -16.59 -15.37
CA GLU A 194 -11.77 -17.20 -15.37
C GLU A 194 -12.74 -16.49 -14.44
N LYS A 195 -12.37 -16.30 -13.17
CA LYS A 195 -13.29 -15.84 -12.12
C LYS A 195 -13.34 -14.32 -11.96
N LEU A 196 -12.22 -13.61 -12.19
CA LEU A 196 -12.11 -12.18 -11.84
C LEU A 196 -12.23 -11.25 -13.05
N THR A 197 -12.46 -11.78 -14.25
CA THR A 197 -12.68 -10.97 -15.47
C THR A 197 -13.77 -9.90 -15.31
N PRO A 198 -14.89 -10.11 -14.60
CA PRO A 198 -15.90 -9.08 -14.41
C PRO A 198 -15.39 -7.82 -13.70
N LEU A 199 -14.33 -7.95 -12.87
CA LEU A 199 -13.79 -6.82 -12.11
C LEU A 199 -12.76 -5.98 -12.87
N LYS A 200 -12.18 -6.48 -13.96
CA LYS A 200 -11.02 -5.86 -14.64
C LYS A 200 -11.28 -4.47 -15.23
N ASN A 201 -12.54 -4.09 -15.43
CA ASN A 201 -12.86 -2.76 -15.96
C ASN A 201 -12.85 -1.68 -14.88
N ASP A 202 -13.23 -2.03 -13.65
CA ASP A 202 -13.49 -1.08 -12.58
C ASP A 202 -12.46 -1.19 -11.44
N TYR A 203 -11.70 -2.29 -11.41
CA TYR A 203 -10.68 -2.58 -10.38
C TYR A 203 -9.36 -3.00 -11.00
N GLN A 204 -8.27 -2.77 -10.25
CA GLN A 204 -6.98 -3.38 -10.56
C GLN A 204 -7.01 -4.84 -10.09
N VAL A 205 -6.96 -5.77 -11.04
CA VAL A 205 -6.79 -7.20 -10.77
C VAL A 205 -5.39 -7.57 -11.26
N VAL A 206 -4.49 -7.84 -10.31
CA VAL A 206 -3.06 -8.05 -10.58
C VAL A 206 -2.61 -9.40 -10.05
N VAL A 207 -2.05 -10.23 -10.93
CA VAL A 207 -1.28 -11.42 -10.50
C VAL A 207 0.03 -10.91 -9.89
N SER A 208 0.10 -10.83 -8.57
CA SER A 208 1.19 -10.23 -7.80
C SER A 208 2.31 -11.21 -7.46
N GLY A 209 2.10 -12.49 -7.75
CA GLY A 209 3.06 -13.56 -7.54
C GLY A 209 2.56 -14.87 -8.15
N LYS A 210 3.34 -15.95 -8.00
CA LYS A 210 2.97 -17.24 -8.57
C LYS A 210 1.63 -17.78 -8.07
N LEU A 211 1.30 -17.48 -6.82
CA LEU A 211 0.11 -18.00 -6.12
C LEU A 211 -0.89 -16.90 -5.77
N TRP A 212 -0.59 -15.63 -6.06
CA TRP A 212 -1.34 -14.50 -5.51
C TRP A 212 -1.99 -13.63 -6.59
N VAL A 213 -3.23 -13.27 -6.34
CA VAL A 213 -3.98 -12.27 -7.10
C VAL A 213 -4.49 -11.20 -6.16
N ASP A 214 -4.16 -9.96 -6.44
CA ASP A 214 -4.62 -8.79 -5.69
C ASP A 214 -5.72 -8.05 -6.45
N ILE A 215 -6.78 -7.69 -5.75
CA ILE A 215 -7.87 -6.82 -6.22
C ILE A 215 -7.79 -5.53 -5.42
N MET A 216 -7.65 -4.40 -6.12
CA MET A 216 -7.48 -3.07 -5.54
C MET A 216 -8.34 -2.06 -6.28
N ASN A 217 -8.57 -0.91 -5.65
CA ASN A 217 -9.22 0.21 -6.32
C ASN A 217 -8.41 0.65 -7.56
N ALA A 218 -9.06 0.75 -8.73
CA ALA A 218 -8.42 1.09 -10.00
C ALA A 218 -7.95 2.55 -10.06
N THR A 219 -8.61 3.42 -9.31
CA THR A 219 -8.33 4.86 -9.37
C THR A 219 -7.17 5.28 -8.47
N THR A 220 -6.75 4.41 -7.54
CA THR A 220 -5.74 4.75 -6.54
C THR A 220 -4.34 4.36 -7.00
N ASN A 221 -3.42 5.31 -6.90
CA ASN A 221 -2.00 5.12 -7.17
C ASN A 221 -1.15 6.14 -6.41
N LYS A 222 0.17 5.96 -6.39
CA LYS A 222 1.10 6.87 -5.69
C LYS A 222 0.94 8.34 -6.10
N LYS A 223 0.57 8.62 -7.38
CA LYS A 223 0.35 9.99 -7.86
C LYS A 223 -0.80 10.65 -7.12
N GLN A 224 -1.92 9.94 -6.94
CA GLN A 224 -3.07 10.46 -6.18
C GLN A 224 -2.74 10.68 -4.71
N GLY A 225 -1.94 9.78 -4.10
CA GLY A 225 -1.41 10.01 -2.75
C GLY A 225 -0.58 11.29 -2.65
N VAL A 226 0.25 11.59 -3.67
CA VAL A 226 0.99 12.86 -3.74
C VAL A 226 0.04 14.06 -3.88
N GLU A 227 -0.97 13.98 -4.75
CA GLU A 227 -1.97 15.03 -4.95
C GLU A 227 -2.80 15.28 -3.68
N ALA A 228 -3.11 14.23 -2.91
CA ALA A 228 -3.76 14.33 -1.62
C ALA A 228 -2.88 15.10 -0.60
N LEU A 229 -1.62 14.73 -0.49
CA LEU A 229 -0.66 15.45 0.36
C LEU A 229 -0.51 16.91 -0.06
N GLN A 230 -0.39 17.20 -1.35
CA GLN A 230 -0.28 18.56 -1.87
C GLN A 230 -1.49 19.41 -1.46
N ARG A 231 -2.70 18.84 -1.54
CA ARG A 231 -3.94 19.51 -1.11
C ARG A 231 -3.91 19.85 0.38
N VAL A 232 -3.59 18.88 1.21
CA VAL A 232 -3.62 19.05 2.68
C VAL A 232 -2.52 20.00 3.14
N LEU A 233 -1.31 19.89 2.59
CA LEU A 233 -0.17 20.72 2.95
C LEU A 233 -0.20 22.12 2.27
N GLY A 234 -1.14 22.38 1.38
CA GLY A 234 -1.23 23.65 0.66
C GLY A 234 -0.03 23.91 -0.27
N VAL A 235 0.57 22.85 -0.83
CA VAL A 235 1.70 22.94 -1.76
C VAL A 235 1.28 22.55 -3.17
N THR A 236 2.00 23.05 -4.18
CA THR A 236 1.76 22.70 -5.58
C THR A 236 2.84 21.77 -6.10
N ALA A 237 2.66 21.21 -7.31
CA ALA A 237 3.67 20.37 -7.96
C ALA A 237 5.02 21.09 -8.14
N ALA A 238 5.04 22.43 -8.28
CA ALA A 238 6.28 23.21 -8.36
C ALA A 238 7.09 23.22 -7.06
N HIS A 239 6.46 22.90 -5.92
CA HIS A 239 7.10 22.81 -4.60
C HIS A 239 7.40 21.35 -4.20
N CYS A 240 7.11 20.38 -5.08
CA CYS A 240 7.23 18.96 -4.80
C CYS A 240 8.35 18.32 -5.60
N LEU A 241 9.27 17.65 -4.91
CA LEU A 241 10.27 16.79 -5.51
C LEU A 241 9.81 15.34 -5.36
N LEU A 242 9.62 14.65 -6.48
CA LEU A 242 9.32 13.23 -6.49
C LEU A 242 10.58 12.44 -6.89
N TYR A 243 11.05 11.57 -6.01
CA TYR A 243 12.20 10.72 -6.23
C TYR A 243 11.75 9.27 -6.36
N THR A 244 11.87 8.72 -7.57
CA THR A 244 11.49 7.34 -7.91
C THR A 244 12.62 6.65 -8.65
N SER A 245 12.73 5.33 -8.50
CA SER A 245 13.62 4.54 -9.35
C SER A 245 13.15 4.62 -10.82
N PRO A 246 14.07 4.54 -11.79
CA PRO A 246 13.68 4.43 -13.18
C PRO A 246 12.78 3.21 -13.40
N SER A 247 11.67 3.39 -14.11
CA SER A 247 10.80 2.28 -14.48
C SER A 247 11.61 1.20 -15.23
N PRO A 248 11.30 -0.10 -15.05
CA PRO A 248 11.87 -1.15 -15.88
C PRO A 248 11.73 -0.88 -17.39
N ARG A 249 10.72 -0.09 -17.80
CA ARG A 249 10.50 0.34 -19.19
C ARG A 249 11.50 1.43 -19.64
N ASP A 250 12.14 2.14 -18.71
CA ASP A 250 13.11 3.20 -18.99
C ASP A 250 14.55 2.67 -19.03
N ARG A 251 14.75 1.36 -18.79
CA ARG A 251 16.04 0.65 -18.80
C ARG A 251 16.32 -0.04 -20.16
N GLY A 252 15.60 0.38 -21.23
CA GLY A 252 15.77 -0.13 -22.58
C GLY A 252 17.11 0.20 -23.24
#